data_152a0306492594d569919d91cb292a71
#
_entry.id   152a0306492594d569919d91cb292a71
#
_cell.length_a   1.000
_cell.length_b   1.000
_cell.length_c   1.000
_cell.angle_alpha   90.00
_cell.angle_beta   90.00
_cell.angle_gamma   90.00
#
_symmetry.space_group_name_H-M   'P 1'
#
loop_
_entity.id
_entity.type
_entity.pdbx_description
1 polymer ?
#
loop_
_entity_poly.entity_id
_entity_poly.type
_entity_poly.pdbx_seq_one_letter_code
_entity_poly.pdbx_strand_id
1 'polypeptide(L)'
;MQKLHNYILGKQVIGDGDGQLLYNAVTGEPIATASTKGINYEDVLNYARKSGSALRKMTFHERGLMLRALAIHLREHLDKFYAISYKTGATKADSWVDIEGGIGNLFANASLRRKLPNTPFCLDGEHHPLGKMNTFMGHHLLVPKEGVAIHINAFNFPVWGMLEKIAVNLLAGMPCVVKPATVTSYLTEAVVAEIIASKILPEGALQLVCGSAGNMLDFVTSQDVITFTGSASTGLMLKSQKRILEKNVPFTMEADSLNCIVLGDDVTPSSPEWDIFIKEVRK
;
A
#
# COMPACT_ATOMS: atom_id res chain seq x y z
N MET A 1 25.53 7.33 -10.18
CA MET A 1 24.58 6.75 -9.23
C MET A 1 23.17 7.00 -9.75
N GLN A 2 22.28 6.01 -9.68
CA GLN A 2 20.90 6.13 -10.16
C GLN A 2 20.11 7.07 -9.25
N LYS A 3 19.30 7.96 -9.84
CA LYS A 3 18.28 8.71 -9.11
C LYS A 3 16.94 7.98 -9.27
N LEU A 4 16.26 7.69 -8.16
CA LEU A 4 14.94 7.06 -8.21
C LEU A 4 13.90 8.02 -8.78
N HIS A 5 12.98 7.45 -9.53
CA HIS A 5 11.85 8.20 -10.06
C HIS A 5 10.68 8.19 -9.06
N ASN A 6 10.04 9.32 -8.92
CA ASN A 6 8.66 9.40 -8.49
C ASN A 6 7.77 9.15 -9.71
N TYR A 7 6.65 8.48 -9.54
CA TYR A 7 5.65 8.36 -10.59
C TYR A 7 4.41 9.13 -10.17
N ILE A 8 4.32 10.36 -10.65
CA ILE A 8 3.28 11.33 -10.27
C ILE A 8 2.75 12.06 -11.51
N LEU A 9 1.50 12.49 -11.46
CA LEU A 9 0.87 13.25 -12.55
C LEU A 9 0.95 12.54 -13.92
N GLY A 10 0.88 11.21 -13.92
CA GLY A 10 0.97 10.36 -15.12
C GLY A 10 2.37 10.24 -15.73
N LYS A 11 3.42 10.69 -15.07
CA LYS A 11 4.80 10.68 -15.58
C LYS A 11 5.85 10.36 -14.53
N GLN A 12 7.01 9.93 -14.99
CA GLN A 12 8.21 9.81 -14.16
C GLN A 12 8.81 11.18 -13.88
N VAL A 13 9.11 11.46 -12.61
CA VAL A 13 9.70 12.73 -12.16
C VAL A 13 10.83 12.45 -11.20
N ILE A 14 11.98 13.06 -11.42
CA ILE A 14 13.10 13.07 -10.48
C ILE A 14 12.97 14.34 -9.64
N GLY A 15 12.99 14.19 -8.31
CA GLY A 15 13.00 15.36 -7.41
C GLY A 15 14.31 16.13 -7.49
N ASP A 16 14.26 17.40 -7.15
CA ASP A 16 15.41 18.30 -7.19
C ASP A 16 16.49 17.95 -6.16
N GLY A 17 17.71 18.42 -6.42
CA GLY A 17 18.86 18.29 -5.54
C GLY A 17 19.48 16.89 -5.52
N ASP A 18 20.34 16.64 -4.53
CA ASP A 18 21.11 15.39 -4.43
C ASP A 18 20.28 14.23 -3.87
N GLY A 19 19.25 14.55 -3.08
CA GLY A 19 18.39 13.55 -2.46
C GLY A 19 19.05 12.81 -1.27
N GLN A 20 18.35 11.83 -0.74
CA GLN A 20 18.85 10.93 0.29
C GLN A 20 19.57 9.75 -0.35
N LEU A 21 20.79 9.45 0.10
CA LEU A 21 21.53 8.25 -0.30
C LEU A 21 20.82 6.99 0.19
N LEU A 22 20.75 6.00 -0.70
CA LEU A 22 20.21 4.68 -0.43
C LEU A 22 21.32 3.65 -0.59
N TYR A 23 21.38 2.71 0.33
CA TYR A 23 22.48 1.75 0.42
C TYR A 23 22.01 0.32 0.17
N ASN A 24 22.89 -0.48 -0.37
CA ASN A 24 22.81 -1.92 -0.27
C ASN A 24 23.04 -2.31 1.20
N ALA A 25 22.04 -2.84 1.86
CA ALA A 25 22.13 -3.18 3.28
C ALA A 25 23.13 -4.33 3.56
N VAL A 26 23.50 -5.10 2.54
CA VAL A 26 24.47 -6.21 2.69
C VAL A 26 25.90 -5.73 2.56
N THR A 27 26.19 -4.83 1.60
CA THR A 27 27.57 -4.39 1.31
C THR A 27 27.90 -3.02 1.87
N GLY A 28 26.90 -2.22 2.27
CA GLY A 28 27.08 -0.83 2.67
C GLY A 28 27.35 0.14 1.53
N GLU A 29 27.36 -0.33 0.28
CA GLU A 29 27.63 0.52 -0.88
C GLU A 29 26.41 1.36 -1.28
N PRO A 30 26.57 2.62 -1.68
CA PRO A 30 25.48 3.44 -2.18
C PRO A 30 25.00 2.93 -3.54
N ILE A 31 23.69 2.73 -3.70
CA ILE A 31 23.08 2.20 -4.92
C ILE A 31 22.22 3.22 -5.67
N ALA A 32 21.59 4.13 -4.95
CA ALA A 32 20.69 5.13 -5.56
C ALA A 32 20.55 6.36 -4.67
N THR A 33 19.89 7.39 -5.18
CA THR A 33 19.38 8.51 -4.40
C THR A 33 17.88 8.70 -4.61
N ALA A 34 17.18 9.16 -3.58
CA ALA A 34 15.76 9.47 -3.62
C ALA A 34 15.50 10.92 -3.20
N SER A 35 14.71 11.64 -3.98
CA SER A 35 14.33 13.01 -3.68
C SER A 35 12.87 13.29 -4.04
N THR A 36 12.22 14.06 -3.20
CA THR A 36 10.87 14.62 -3.44
C THR A 36 10.87 16.13 -3.40
N LYS A 37 12.05 16.75 -3.39
CA LYS A 37 12.18 18.21 -3.42
C LYS A 37 11.60 18.76 -4.71
N GLY A 38 10.83 19.85 -4.62
CA GLY A 38 10.15 20.45 -5.76
C GLY A 38 8.81 19.80 -6.16
N ILE A 39 8.39 18.70 -5.53
CA ILE A 39 7.08 18.10 -5.78
C ILE A 39 5.98 18.95 -5.12
N ASN A 40 4.98 19.33 -5.93
CA ASN A 40 3.75 19.92 -5.43
C ASN A 40 2.76 18.81 -5.06
N TYR A 41 2.59 18.54 -3.76
CA TYR A 41 1.71 17.47 -3.28
C TYR A 41 0.22 17.78 -3.45
N GLU A 42 -0.18 19.03 -3.50
CA GLU A 42 -1.55 19.41 -3.81
C GLU A 42 -1.94 18.94 -5.21
N ASP A 43 -1.07 19.17 -6.18
CA ASP A 43 -1.28 18.72 -7.57
C ASP A 43 -1.31 17.19 -7.66
N VAL A 44 -0.44 16.50 -6.93
CA VAL A 44 -0.41 15.02 -6.87
C VAL A 44 -1.75 14.46 -6.38
N LEU A 45 -2.29 14.99 -5.28
CA LEU A 45 -3.57 14.51 -4.74
C LEU A 45 -4.75 14.90 -5.62
N ASN A 46 -4.76 16.12 -6.17
CA ASN A 46 -5.81 16.58 -7.07
C ASN A 46 -5.83 15.79 -8.39
N TYR A 47 -4.66 15.45 -8.92
CA TYR A 47 -4.55 14.55 -10.08
C TYR A 47 -5.14 13.17 -9.80
N ALA A 48 -4.81 12.57 -8.64
CA ALA A 48 -5.37 11.27 -8.23
C ALA A 48 -6.90 11.33 -8.10
N ARG A 49 -7.45 12.35 -7.44
CA ARG A 49 -8.91 12.52 -7.29
C ARG A 49 -9.62 12.61 -8.64
N LYS A 50 -9.06 13.37 -9.58
CA LYS A 50 -9.59 13.53 -10.94
C LYS A 50 -9.51 12.22 -11.72
N SER A 51 -8.35 11.59 -11.77
CA SER A 51 -8.12 10.34 -12.53
C SER A 51 -8.88 9.15 -11.93
N GLY A 52 -9.11 9.13 -10.62
CA GLY A 52 -9.91 8.12 -9.94
C GLY A 52 -11.33 7.94 -10.47
N SER A 53 -11.84 8.92 -11.23
CA SER A 53 -13.15 8.79 -11.91
C SER A 53 -13.22 7.58 -12.84
N ALA A 54 -12.12 7.17 -13.45
CA ALA A 54 -12.05 5.99 -14.31
C ALA A 54 -12.30 4.72 -13.50
N LEU A 55 -11.66 4.57 -12.33
CA LEU A 55 -11.87 3.43 -11.44
C LEU A 55 -13.31 3.37 -10.91
N ARG A 56 -13.89 4.50 -10.53
CA ARG A 56 -15.25 4.56 -9.99
C ARG A 56 -16.32 4.15 -10.99
N LYS A 57 -16.06 4.29 -12.28
CA LYS A 57 -16.97 3.84 -13.36
C LYS A 57 -16.90 2.33 -13.59
N MET A 58 -15.80 1.68 -13.25
CA MET A 58 -15.64 0.23 -13.40
C MET A 58 -16.49 -0.50 -12.36
N THR A 59 -17.01 -1.66 -12.75
CA THR A 59 -17.69 -2.58 -11.82
C THR A 59 -16.69 -3.29 -10.91
N PHE A 60 -17.15 -3.91 -9.81
CA PHE A 60 -16.30 -4.75 -8.95
C PHE A 60 -15.68 -5.92 -9.74
N HIS A 61 -16.39 -6.46 -10.74
CA HIS A 61 -15.87 -7.53 -11.58
C HIS A 61 -14.72 -7.05 -12.46
N GLU A 62 -14.87 -5.91 -13.12
CA GLU A 62 -13.82 -5.31 -13.95
C GLU A 62 -12.58 -4.96 -13.12
N ARG A 63 -12.76 -4.31 -11.95
CA ARG A 63 -11.66 -4.01 -11.02
C ARG A 63 -10.97 -5.29 -10.51
N GLY A 64 -11.75 -6.32 -10.18
CA GLY A 64 -11.19 -7.61 -9.77
C GLY A 64 -10.41 -8.32 -10.88
N LEU A 65 -10.87 -8.26 -12.13
CA LEU A 65 -10.14 -8.79 -13.29
C LEU A 65 -8.86 -8.00 -13.57
N MET A 66 -8.90 -6.69 -13.43
CA MET A 66 -7.74 -5.79 -13.51
C MET A 66 -6.67 -6.18 -12.46
N LEU A 67 -7.05 -6.38 -11.20
CA LEU A 67 -6.13 -6.82 -10.15
C LEU A 67 -5.54 -8.20 -10.45
N ARG A 68 -6.35 -9.12 -10.98
CA ARG A 68 -5.87 -10.45 -11.38
C ARG A 68 -4.84 -10.36 -12.51
N ALA A 69 -5.11 -9.54 -13.53
CA ALA A 69 -4.19 -9.33 -14.64
C ALA A 69 -2.86 -8.74 -14.15
N LEU A 70 -2.92 -7.76 -13.23
CA LEU A 70 -1.74 -7.17 -12.60
C LEU A 70 -0.92 -8.20 -11.83
N ALA A 71 -1.57 -9.07 -11.04
CA ALA A 71 -0.89 -10.13 -10.31
C ALA A 71 -0.17 -11.12 -11.23
N ILE A 72 -0.80 -11.49 -12.36
CA ILE A 72 -0.20 -12.37 -13.37
C ILE A 72 1.03 -11.68 -13.98
N HIS A 73 0.91 -10.43 -14.39
CA HIS A 73 2.01 -9.67 -14.99
C HIS A 73 3.20 -9.56 -14.03
N LEU A 74 2.98 -9.22 -12.75
CA LEU A 74 4.07 -9.11 -11.78
C LEU A 74 4.80 -10.44 -11.54
N ARG A 75 4.12 -11.57 -11.62
CA ARG A 75 4.74 -12.90 -11.51
C ARG A 75 5.74 -13.21 -12.64
N GLU A 76 5.61 -12.58 -13.79
CA GLU A 76 6.53 -12.74 -14.91
C GLU A 76 7.88 -12.03 -14.68
N HIS A 77 7.97 -11.17 -13.62
CA HIS A 77 9.13 -10.35 -13.31
C HIS A 77 9.80 -10.69 -11.97
N LEU A 78 9.48 -11.86 -11.39
CA LEU A 78 9.96 -12.26 -10.04
C LEU A 78 11.49 -12.22 -9.93
N ASP A 79 12.23 -12.74 -10.89
CA ASP A 79 13.71 -12.77 -10.83
C ASP A 79 14.31 -11.37 -10.69
N LYS A 80 13.73 -10.39 -11.41
CA LYS A 80 14.12 -8.98 -11.28
C LYS A 80 13.89 -8.46 -9.87
N PHE A 81 12.73 -8.74 -9.30
CA PHE A 81 12.38 -8.26 -7.97
C PHE A 81 13.23 -8.93 -6.88
N TYR A 82 13.48 -10.23 -6.97
CA TYR A 82 14.37 -10.95 -6.05
C TYR A 82 15.78 -10.37 -6.06
N ALA A 83 16.36 -10.13 -7.26
CA ALA A 83 17.69 -9.56 -7.39
C ALA A 83 17.83 -8.18 -6.72
N ILE A 84 16.75 -7.39 -6.69
CA ILE A 84 16.73 -6.10 -6.02
C ILE A 84 16.45 -6.29 -4.52
N SER A 85 15.54 -7.20 -4.14
CA SER A 85 15.18 -7.48 -2.75
C SER A 85 16.38 -7.91 -1.91
N TYR A 86 17.27 -8.71 -2.44
CA TYR A 86 18.50 -9.12 -1.72
C TYR A 86 19.36 -7.93 -1.29
N LYS A 87 19.29 -6.79 -1.96
CA LYS A 87 20.00 -5.56 -1.56
C LYS A 87 19.41 -4.90 -0.32
N THR A 88 18.19 -5.26 0.07
CA THR A 88 17.56 -4.80 1.32
C THR A 88 18.06 -5.56 2.56
N GLY A 89 18.86 -6.61 2.36
CA GLY A 89 19.26 -7.55 3.41
C GLY A 89 18.30 -8.73 3.58
N ALA A 90 17.22 -8.78 2.80
CA ALA A 90 16.25 -9.86 2.87
C ALA A 90 16.86 -11.18 2.40
N THR A 91 16.58 -12.28 3.11
CA THR A 91 16.88 -13.64 2.67
C THR A 91 15.96 -14.04 1.52
N LYS A 92 16.21 -15.20 0.90
CA LYS A 92 15.29 -15.74 -0.12
C LYS A 92 13.89 -15.99 0.45
N ALA A 93 13.80 -16.45 1.69
CA ALA A 93 12.52 -16.72 2.36
C ALA A 93 11.75 -15.40 2.63
N ASP A 94 12.44 -14.38 3.14
CA ASP A 94 11.84 -13.07 3.39
C ASP A 94 11.39 -12.42 2.07
N SER A 95 12.22 -12.49 1.04
CA SER A 95 11.88 -11.97 -0.29
C SER A 95 10.67 -12.68 -0.90
N TRP A 96 10.52 -14.00 -0.66
CA TRP A 96 9.36 -14.76 -1.09
C TRP A 96 8.09 -14.28 -0.38
N VAL A 97 8.14 -14.09 0.95
CA VAL A 97 7.02 -13.57 1.72
C VAL A 97 6.63 -12.18 1.21
N ASP A 98 7.60 -11.26 1.08
CA ASP A 98 7.34 -9.89 0.66
C ASP A 98 6.80 -9.81 -0.78
N ILE A 99 7.44 -10.46 -1.73
CA ILE A 99 7.12 -10.31 -3.16
C ILE A 99 5.93 -11.20 -3.54
N GLU A 100 6.04 -12.53 -3.35
CA GLU A 100 4.99 -13.44 -3.79
C GLU A 100 3.77 -13.39 -2.88
N GLY A 101 3.97 -13.20 -1.57
CA GLY A 101 2.87 -12.95 -0.64
C GLY A 101 2.16 -11.63 -0.94
N GLY A 102 2.90 -10.58 -1.28
CA GLY A 102 2.34 -9.31 -1.75
C GLY A 102 1.49 -9.48 -3.02
N ILE A 103 2.01 -10.20 -4.02
CA ILE A 103 1.25 -10.55 -5.25
C ILE A 103 0.02 -11.41 -4.90
N GLY A 104 0.14 -12.29 -3.90
CA GLY A 104 -0.97 -13.08 -3.37
C GLY A 104 -2.15 -12.22 -2.90
N ASN A 105 -1.88 -11.06 -2.30
CA ASN A 105 -2.93 -10.11 -1.89
C ASN A 105 -3.72 -9.57 -3.11
N LEU A 106 -3.07 -9.34 -4.25
CA LEU A 106 -3.79 -8.96 -5.47
C LEU A 106 -4.75 -10.07 -5.93
N PHE A 107 -4.31 -11.34 -5.91
CA PHE A 107 -5.18 -12.48 -6.26
C PHE A 107 -6.32 -12.65 -5.27
N ALA A 108 -6.05 -12.53 -3.96
CA ALA A 108 -7.06 -12.65 -2.91
C ALA A 108 -8.16 -11.60 -3.09
N ASN A 109 -7.79 -10.32 -3.23
CA ASN A 109 -8.74 -9.23 -3.47
C ASN A 109 -9.45 -9.36 -4.81
N ALA A 110 -8.74 -9.74 -5.88
CA ALA A 110 -9.35 -10.03 -7.17
C ALA A 110 -10.44 -11.10 -7.09
N SER A 111 -10.28 -12.09 -6.19
CA SER A 111 -11.25 -13.16 -6.00
C SER A 111 -12.57 -12.70 -5.38
N LEU A 112 -12.58 -11.60 -4.62
CA LEU A 112 -13.75 -11.03 -3.97
C LEU A 112 -14.83 -10.61 -4.99
N ARG A 113 -14.46 -10.33 -6.25
CA ARG A 113 -15.43 -10.05 -7.31
C ARG A 113 -16.51 -11.13 -7.44
N ARG A 114 -16.21 -12.39 -7.05
CA ARG A 114 -17.19 -13.49 -7.10
C ARG A 114 -18.28 -13.39 -6.04
N LYS A 115 -18.05 -12.58 -5.00
CA LYS A 115 -18.98 -12.32 -3.90
C LYS A 115 -19.62 -10.94 -3.98
N LEU A 116 -19.15 -10.09 -4.89
CA LEU A 116 -19.61 -8.73 -5.09
C LEU A 116 -20.46 -8.62 -6.36
N PRO A 117 -21.41 -7.69 -6.44
CA PRO A 117 -22.22 -7.50 -7.62
C PRO A 117 -21.40 -6.98 -8.81
N ASN A 118 -21.87 -7.24 -10.03
CA ASN A 118 -21.24 -6.66 -11.24
C ASN A 118 -21.73 -5.22 -11.49
N THR A 119 -21.59 -4.38 -10.49
CA THR A 119 -21.95 -2.95 -10.50
C THR A 119 -20.79 -2.15 -9.90
N PRO A 120 -20.71 -0.83 -10.11
CA PRO A 120 -19.69 0.02 -9.47
C PRO A 120 -19.97 0.28 -7.99
N PHE A 121 -21.13 -0.05 -7.49
CA PHE A 121 -21.58 0.10 -6.09
C PHE A 121 -22.18 -1.21 -5.58
N CYS A 122 -22.41 -1.31 -4.28
CA CYS A 122 -23.00 -2.48 -3.65
C CYS A 122 -24.13 -2.06 -2.69
N LEU A 123 -25.26 -2.79 -2.73
CA LEU A 123 -26.25 -2.73 -1.67
C LEU A 123 -25.78 -3.62 -0.51
N ASP A 124 -25.74 -3.05 0.69
CA ASP A 124 -25.28 -3.72 1.90
C ASP A 124 -26.48 -4.13 2.76
N GLY A 125 -26.68 -5.44 2.83
CA GLY A 125 -27.80 -6.03 3.55
C GLY A 125 -29.15 -5.86 2.88
N GLU A 126 -30.20 -6.03 3.68
CA GLU A 126 -31.61 -5.90 3.28
C GLU A 126 -32.12 -4.49 3.53
N HIS A 127 -33.25 -4.16 2.89
CA HIS A 127 -33.97 -2.93 3.21
C HIS A 127 -34.71 -3.08 4.55
N HIS A 128 -34.75 -2.01 5.33
CA HIS A 128 -35.38 -2.01 6.64
C HIS A 128 -36.53 -1.03 6.68
N PRO A 129 -37.74 -1.46 7.15
CA PRO A 129 -38.85 -0.54 7.38
C PRO A 129 -38.49 0.38 8.55
N LEU A 130 -38.60 1.69 8.34
CA LEU A 130 -38.33 2.73 9.33
C LEU A 130 -39.63 3.32 9.89
N GLY A 131 -40.77 2.96 9.29
CA GLY A 131 -42.11 3.40 9.72
C GLY A 131 -43.04 2.21 9.95
N LYS A 132 -44.08 2.41 10.82
CA LYS A 132 -45.05 1.37 11.16
C LYS A 132 -45.89 0.85 9.98
N MET A 133 -46.02 1.64 8.93
CA MET A 133 -46.82 1.33 7.73
C MET A 133 -45.96 0.80 6.56
N ASN A 134 -44.70 0.52 6.75
CA ASN A 134 -43.73 0.12 5.70
C ASN A 134 -43.67 1.09 4.51
N THR A 135 -44.05 2.34 4.69
CA THR A 135 -44.03 3.38 3.66
C THR A 135 -42.74 4.18 3.63
N PHE A 136 -41.91 4.02 4.68
CA PHE A 136 -40.61 4.63 4.80
C PHE A 136 -39.57 3.52 5.02
N MET A 137 -38.63 3.38 4.06
CA MET A 137 -37.68 2.30 4.01
C MET A 137 -36.25 2.86 4.02
N GLY A 138 -35.35 2.22 4.78
CA GLY A 138 -33.92 2.49 4.78
C GLY A 138 -33.15 1.44 3.99
N HIS A 139 -32.12 1.85 3.30
CA HIS A 139 -31.18 0.96 2.57
C HIS A 139 -29.76 1.49 2.64
N HIS A 140 -28.79 0.62 2.86
CA HIS A 140 -27.39 0.98 2.83
C HIS A 140 -26.83 0.80 1.42
N LEU A 141 -26.23 1.86 0.89
CA LEU A 141 -25.54 1.85 -0.41
C LEU A 141 -24.05 2.14 -0.20
N LEU A 142 -23.22 1.16 -0.49
CA LEU A 142 -21.76 1.32 -0.50
C LEU A 142 -21.31 1.84 -1.87
N VAL A 143 -20.75 3.04 -1.89
CA VAL A 143 -20.24 3.71 -3.10
C VAL A 143 -18.75 3.98 -2.95
N PRO A 144 -17.96 3.98 -4.04
CA PRO A 144 -16.57 4.41 -3.99
C PRO A 144 -16.43 5.85 -3.50
N LYS A 145 -15.47 6.11 -2.61
CA LYS A 145 -15.12 7.47 -2.21
C LYS A 145 -14.53 8.25 -3.39
N GLU A 146 -14.69 9.55 -3.40
CA GLU A 146 -14.15 10.43 -4.46
C GLU A 146 -12.72 10.92 -4.19
N GLY A 147 -12.13 10.50 -3.08
CA GLY A 147 -10.79 10.85 -2.64
C GLY A 147 -9.70 9.95 -3.19
N VAL A 148 -8.58 9.98 -2.51
CA VAL A 148 -7.37 9.20 -2.77
C VAL A 148 -6.95 8.41 -1.53
N ALA A 149 -6.46 7.20 -1.73
CA ALA A 149 -5.86 6.39 -0.67
C ALA A 149 -4.36 6.67 -0.61
N ILE A 150 -3.89 7.20 0.51
CA ILE A 150 -2.48 7.50 0.76
C ILE A 150 -1.90 6.40 1.64
N HIS A 151 -0.85 5.73 1.15
CA HIS A 151 -0.21 4.62 1.84
C HIS A 151 1.21 4.98 2.23
N ILE A 152 1.47 5.14 3.53
CA ILE A 152 2.79 5.39 4.10
C ILE A 152 3.25 4.07 4.71
N ASN A 153 4.22 3.41 4.05
CA ASN A 153 4.61 2.04 4.35
C ASN A 153 5.93 1.94 5.10
N ALA A 154 6.12 0.86 5.86
CA ALA A 154 7.35 0.51 6.53
C ALA A 154 8.41 -0.04 5.56
N PHE A 155 9.63 -0.24 6.06
CA PHE A 155 10.78 -0.66 5.25
C PHE A 155 10.94 -2.17 5.11
N ASN A 156 10.38 -2.95 6.04
CA ASN A 156 10.63 -4.38 6.17
C ASN A 156 9.92 -5.25 5.12
N PHE A 157 8.74 -4.80 4.65
CA PHE A 157 7.97 -5.46 3.59
C PHE A 157 7.54 -4.43 2.52
N PRO A 158 8.51 -3.91 1.72
CA PRO A 158 8.25 -2.82 0.79
C PRO A 158 7.29 -3.18 -0.35
N VAL A 159 7.24 -4.45 -0.77
CA VAL A 159 6.34 -4.94 -1.82
C VAL A 159 5.00 -5.36 -1.24
N TRP A 160 4.99 -6.23 -0.22
CA TRP A 160 3.75 -6.65 0.46
C TRP A 160 2.96 -5.45 0.96
N GLY A 161 3.60 -4.59 1.77
CA GLY A 161 2.95 -3.43 2.38
C GLY A 161 2.32 -2.48 1.35
N MET A 162 2.88 -2.39 0.14
CA MET A 162 2.27 -1.66 -0.95
C MET A 162 1.10 -2.44 -1.55
N LEU A 163 1.33 -3.70 -1.96
CA LEU A 163 0.37 -4.47 -2.76
C LEU A 163 -0.90 -4.81 -1.98
N GLU A 164 -0.81 -5.12 -0.68
CA GLU A 164 -2.00 -5.38 0.15
C GLU A 164 -2.93 -4.16 0.22
N LYS A 165 -2.36 -2.96 0.34
CA LYS A 165 -3.12 -1.72 0.49
C LYS A 165 -3.72 -1.24 -0.83
N ILE A 166 -2.93 -1.26 -1.91
CA ILE A 166 -3.47 -0.86 -3.22
C ILE A 166 -4.51 -1.85 -3.73
N ALA A 167 -4.40 -3.16 -3.42
CA ALA A 167 -5.37 -4.17 -3.84
C ALA A 167 -6.78 -3.85 -3.32
N VAL A 168 -6.89 -3.55 -2.04
CA VAL A 168 -8.16 -3.19 -1.39
C VAL A 168 -8.75 -1.92 -1.99
N ASN A 169 -7.93 -0.86 -2.10
CA ASN A 169 -8.41 0.45 -2.51
C ASN A 169 -8.75 0.50 -4.01
N LEU A 170 -7.94 -0.12 -4.86
CA LEU A 170 -8.26 -0.24 -6.29
C LEU A 170 -9.54 -1.06 -6.53
N LEU A 171 -9.76 -2.14 -5.76
CA LEU A 171 -11.00 -2.90 -5.82
C LEU A 171 -12.21 -2.06 -5.35
N ALA A 172 -12.02 -1.23 -4.32
CA ALA A 172 -13.03 -0.28 -3.86
C ALA A 172 -13.27 0.89 -4.83
N GLY A 173 -12.43 1.07 -5.85
CA GLY A 173 -12.56 2.13 -6.85
C GLY A 173 -11.84 3.43 -6.47
N MET A 174 -10.87 3.38 -5.55
CA MET A 174 -10.06 4.52 -5.14
C MET A 174 -8.66 4.48 -5.77
N PRO A 175 -8.16 5.59 -6.32
CA PRO A 175 -6.77 5.72 -6.74
C PRO A 175 -5.85 5.78 -5.52
N CYS A 176 -4.59 5.38 -5.71
CA CYS A 176 -3.62 5.27 -4.63
C CYS A 176 -2.39 6.16 -4.85
N VAL A 177 -1.89 6.76 -3.78
CA VAL A 177 -0.57 7.37 -3.70
C VAL A 177 0.25 6.59 -2.68
N VAL A 178 1.31 5.95 -3.14
CA VAL A 178 2.18 5.12 -2.31
C VAL A 178 3.44 5.89 -1.96
N LYS A 179 3.73 5.95 -0.67
CA LYS A 179 4.98 6.47 -0.11
C LYS A 179 5.67 5.34 0.67
N PRO A 180 6.59 4.59 0.04
CA PRO A 180 7.37 3.57 0.74
C PRO A 180 8.33 4.20 1.75
N ALA A 181 8.87 3.41 2.67
CA ALA A 181 10.02 3.85 3.45
C ALA A 181 11.18 4.17 2.50
N THR A 182 11.82 5.33 2.69
CA THR A 182 12.83 5.81 1.74
C THR A 182 13.97 4.82 1.56
N VAL A 183 14.42 4.18 2.64
CA VAL A 183 15.59 3.29 2.64
C VAL A 183 15.46 2.06 1.74
N THR A 184 14.24 1.57 1.48
CA THR A 184 13.97 0.41 0.61
C THR A 184 13.14 0.79 -0.63
N SER A 185 12.95 2.08 -0.88
CA SER A 185 12.07 2.58 -1.96
C SER A 185 12.52 2.16 -3.37
N TYR A 186 13.78 1.79 -3.55
CA TYR A 186 14.30 1.27 -4.83
C TYR A 186 13.62 -0.06 -5.25
N LEU A 187 13.22 -0.90 -4.30
CA LEU A 187 12.48 -2.12 -4.61
C LEU A 187 11.02 -1.79 -4.99
N THR A 188 10.38 -0.92 -4.21
CA THR A 188 9.01 -0.47 -4.52
C THR A 188 8.94 0.26 -5.86
N GLU A 189 9.93 1.10 -6.16
CA GLU A 189 10.04 1.80 -7.46
C GLU A 189 10.14 0.82 -8.62
N ALA A 190 10.95 -0.22 -8.50
CA ALA A 190 11.10 -1.24 -9.54
C ALA A 190 9.79 -2.00 -9.80
N VAL A 191 9.02 -2.32 -8.76
CA VAL A 191 7.70 -2.97 -8.89
C VAL A 191 6.69 -2.01 -9.53
N VAL A 192 6.65 -0.75 -9.09
CA VAL A 192 5.74 0.26 -9.66
C VAL A 192 6.09 0.53 -11.13
N ALA A 193 7.37 0.54 -11.49
CA ALA A 193 7.76 0.70 -12.89
C ALA A 193 7.16 -0.39 -13.79
N GLU A 194 7.15 -1.65 -13.34
CA GLU A 194 6.48 -2.75 -14.06
C GLU A 194 4.96 -2.60 -14.09
N ILE A 195 4.36 -2.18 -12.97
CA ILE A 195 2.91 -1.90 -12.93
C ILE A 195 2.53 -0.86 -14.00
N ILE A 196 3.28 0.23 -14.07
CA ILE A 196 3.01 1.31 -15.03
C ILE A 196 3.29 0.88 -16.47
N ALA A 197 4.40 0.16 -16.70
CA ALA A 197 4.75 -0.36 -18.02
C ALA A 197 3.70 -1.33 -18.59
N SER A 198 3.03 -2.08 -17.72
CA SER A 198 1.96 -3.02 -18.10
C SER A 198 0.72 -2.35 -18.71
N LYS A 199 0.47 -1.09 -18.40
CA LYS A 199 -0.75 -0.33 -18.77
C LYS A 199 -2.07 -1.02 -18.36
N ILE A 200 -2.01 -1.93 -17.38
CA ILE A 200 -3.20 -2.64 -16.86
C ILE A 200 -4.07 -1.71 -16.03
N LEU A 201 -3.44 -0.86 -15.21
CA LEU A 201 -4.17 0.14 -14.41
C LEU A 201 -4.56 1.33 -15.27
N PRO A 202 -5.74 1.93 -15.05
CA PRO A 202 -6.06 3.25 -15.60
C PRO A 202 -5.00 4.29 -15.22
N GLU A 203 -4.75 5.23 -16.09
CA GLU A 203 -3.81 6.32 -15.83
C GLU A 203 -4.21 7.06 -14.54
N GLY A 204 -3.22 7.33 -13.68
CA GLY A 204 -3.43 8.00 -12.39
C GLY A 204 -4.06 7.15 -11.29
N ALA A 205 -4.39 5.87 -11.55
CA ALA A 205 -4.88 4.97 -10.52
C ALA A 205 -3.82 4.64 -9.46
N LEU A 206 -2.55 4.75 -9.81
CA LEU A 206 -1.41 4.55 -8.91
C LEU A 206 -0.38 5.67 -9.13
N GLN A 207 0.07 6.27 -8.03
CA GLN A 207 1.20 7.18 -7.99
C GLN A 207 2.20 6.72 -6.93
N LEU A 208 3.47 7.07 -7.12
CA LEU A 208 4.58 6.70 -6.23
C LEU A 208 5.40 7.93 -5.86
N VAL A 209 5.73 8.04 -4.58
CA VAL A 209 6.57 9.11 -4.01
C VAL A 209 7.76 8.48 -3.28
N CYS A 210 8.94 8.50 -3.91
CA CYS A 210 10.19 7.95 -3.35
C CYS A 210 10.96 9.02 -2.59
N GLY A 211 10.73 9.11 -1.28
CA GLY A 211 11.40 10.08 -0.41
C GLY A 211 10.51 10.56 0.74
N SER A 212 10.70 11.81 1.15
CA SER A 212 9.88 12.41 2.21
C SER A 212 8.42 12.57 1.77
N ALA A 213 7.49 12.41 2.70
CA ALA A 213 6.09 12.77 2.47
C ALA A 213 5.86 14.29 2.44
N GLY A 214 6.88 15.09 2.86
CA GLY A 214 6.77 16.55 2.91
C GLY A 214 5.49 17.00 3.63
N ASN A 215 4.78 17.91 2.97
CA ASN A 215 3.49 18.45 3.44
C ASN A 215 2.28 17.78 2.74
N MET A 216 2.40 16.57 2.23
CA MET A 216 1.32 15.88 1.51
C MET A 216 0.02 15.84 2.32
N LEU A 217 0.11 15.62 3.64
CA LEU A 217 -1.05 15.50 4.51
C LEU A 217 -1.76 16.83 4.80
N ASP A 218 -1.17 17.97 4.44
CA ASP A 218 -1.83 19.28 4.54
C ASP A 218 -2.96 19.47 3.51
N PHE A 219 -2.98 18.64 2.46
CA PHE A 219 -3.93 18.74 1.35
C PHE A 219 -5.02 17.67 1.35
N VAL A 220 -5.07 16.84 2.42
CA VAL A 220 -6.09 15.78 2.54
C VAL A 220 -7.48 16.34 2.84
N THR A 221 -8.49 15.58 2.42
CA THR A 221 -9.92 15.90 2.60
C THR A 221 -10.65 14.75 3.28
N SER A 222 -11.88 14.94 3.70
CA SER A 222 -12.74 13.89 4.29
C SER A 222 -13.03 12.72 3.34
N GLN A 223 -12.81 12.89 2.04
CA GLN A 223 -12.98 11.81 1.05
C GLN A 223 -11.73 10.93 0.91
N ASP A 224 -10.57 11.39 1.39
CA ASP A 224 -9.33 10.63 1.34
C ASP A 224 -9.27 9.61 2.49
N VAL A 225 -8.38 8.64 2.35
CA VAL A 225 -8.05 7.69 3.44
C VAL A 225 -6.53 7.60 3.57
N ILE A 226 -6.04 7.43 4.78
CA ILE A 226 -4.62 7.28 5.06
C ILE A 226 -4.40 5.94 5.75
N THR A 227 -3.42 5.19 5.27
CA THR A 227 -2.90 4.02 5.99
C THR A 227 -1.43 4.24 6.29
N PHE A 228 -1.04 3.93 7.50
CA PHE A 228 0.32 4.02 7.98
C PHE A 228 0.75 2.70 8.57
N THR A 229 1.96 2.23 8.20
CA THR A 229 2.65 1.12 8.85
C THR A 229 4.04 1.59 9.27
N GLY A 230 4.37 1.47 10.56
CA GLY A 230 5.64 1.91 11.11
C GLY A 230 5.64 2.02 12.64
N SER A 231 6.46 2.91 13.21
CA SER A 231 6.51 3.09 14.65
C SER A 231 5.26 3.81 15.19
N ALA A 232 4.83 3.44 16.40
CA ALA A 232 3.70 4.09 17.08
C ALA A 232 3.89 5.60 17.22
N SER A 233 5.10 6.04 17.55
CA SER A 233 5.41 7.47 17.71
C SER A 233 5.21 8.26 16.42
N THR A 234 5.69 7.73 15.27
CA THR A 234 5.47 8.36 13.96
C THR A 234 3.99 8.33 13.57
N GLY A 235 3.31 7.20 13.79
CA GLY A 235 1.89 7.07 13.50
C GLY A 235 1.03 8.05 14.28
N LEU A 236 1.29 8.20 15.57
CA LEU A 236 0.60 9.19 16.43
C LEU A 236 0.89 10.62 15.99
N MET A 237 2.14 10.96 15.67
CA MET A 237 2.52 12.28 15.15
C MET A 237 1.75 12.61 13.86
N LEU A 238 1.67 11.67 12.93
CA LEU A 238 0.93 11.87 11.68
C LEU A 238 -0.57 11.99 11.93
N LYS A 239 -1.15 11.07 12.71
CA LYS A 239 -2.59 11.03 13.00
C LYS A 239 -3.07 12.28 13.74
N SER A 240 -2.22 12.89 14.58
CA SER A 240 -2.55 14.10 15.35
C SER A 240 -2.42 15.40 14.55
N GLN A 241 -2.05 15.35 13.27
CA GLN A 241 -1.96 16.57 12.46
C GLN A 241 -3.33 17.26 12.37
N LYS A 242 -3.31 18.58 12.53
CA LYS A 242 -4.50 19.44 12.56
C LYS A 242 -5.44 19.18 11.39
N ARG A 243 -4.89 19.05 10.17
CA ARG A 243 -5.68 18.81 8.96
C ARG A 243 -6.46 17.51 8.99
N ILE A 244 -5.84 16.43 9.50
CA ILE A 244 -6.49 15.12 9.63
C ILE A 244 -7.66 15.19 10.59
N LEU A 245 -7.47 15.85 11.74
CA LEU A 245 -8.51 16.02 12.76
C LEU A 245 -9.65 16.90 12.26
N GLU A 246 -9.34 18.07 11.69
CA GLU A 246 -10.34 19.03 11.20
C GLU A 246 -11.19 18.48 10.06
N LYS A 247 -10.59 17.66 9.19
CA LYS A 247 -11.29 17.06 8.05
C LYS A 247 -11.85 15.67 8.36
N ASN A 248 -11.67 15.18 9.59
CA ASN A 248 -12.07 13.84 9.99
C ASN A 248 -11.63 12.76 8.98
N VAL A 249 -10.36 12.82 8.57
CA VAL A 249 -9.81 11.89 7.57
C VAL A 249 -9.65 10.51 8.20
N PRO A 250 -10.22 9.44 7.62
CA PRO A 250 -9.97 8.09 8.08
C PRO A 250 -8.47 7.76 8.08
N PHE A 251 -7.94 7.41 9.24
CA PHE A 251 -6.53 7.10 9.45
C PHE A 251 -6.39 5.73 10.12
N THR A 252 -5.94 4.74 9.35
CA THR A 252 -5.63 3.40 9.85
C THR A 252 -4.14 3.31 10.16
N MET A 253 -3.82 2.90 11.38
CA MET A 253 -2.45 2.79 11.86
C MET A 253 -2.17 1.33 12.24
N GLU A 254 -1.18 0.75 11.59
CA GLU A 254 -0.53 -0.49 11.99
C GLU A 254 0.85 -0.12 12.55
N ALA A 255 1.03 -0.28 13.85
CA ALA A 255 2.22 0.22 14.52
C ALA A 255 2.78 -0.78 15.51
N ASP A 256 4.11 -0.89 15.51
CA ASP A 256 4.90 -1.77 16.37
C ASP A 256 4.48 -3.25 16.25
N SER A 257 4.90 -4.07 17.19
CA SER A 257 4.53 -5.49 17.26
C SER A 257 4.22 -5.87 18.71
N LEU A 258 3.17 -6.65 18.89
CA LEU A 258 2.85 -7.30 20.17
C LEU A 258 3.22 -8.78 20.16
N ASN A 259 3.88 -9.26 19.11
CA ASN A 259 4.31 -10.64 19.01
C ASN A 259 5.44 -10.88 20.02
N CYS A 260 5.26 -11.89 20.85
CA CYS A 260 6.26 -12.32 21.80
C CYS A 260 6.33 -13.84 21.85
N ILE A 261 7.50 -14.36 22.25
CA ILE A 261 7.68 -15.75 22.63
C ILE A 261 8.01 -15.74 24.12
N VAL A 262 7.22 -16.44 24.90
CA VAL A 262 7.41 -16.54 26.36
C VAL A 262 7.75 -18.00 26.68
N LEU A 263 8.94 -18.21 27.26
CA LEU A 263 9.32 -19.50 27.84
C LEU A 263 8.86 -19.56 29.28
N GLY A 264 8.29 -20.73 29.68
CA GLY A 264 8.10 -21.03 31.09
C GLY A 264 9.45 -21.17 31.81
N ASP A 265 9.46 -20.87 33.08
CA ASP A 265 10.67 -20.94 33.93
C ASP A 265 11.13 -22.39 34.17
N ASP A 266 10.29 -23.39 33.88
CA ASP A 266 10.55 -24.79 33.91
C ASP A 266 11.20 -25.35 32.62
N VAL A 267 11.28 -24.57 31.55
CA VAL A 267 11.87 -24.98 30.27
C VAL A 267 13.40 -24.93 30.34
N THR A 268 14.04 -26.06 30.04
CA THR A 268 15.50 -26.19 29.98
C THR A 268 15.97 -26.55 28.57
N PRO A 269 17.28 -26.44 28.27
CA PRO A 269 17.81 -26.87 26.96
C PRO A 269 17.58 -28.36 26.62
N SER A 270 17.20 -29.21 27.60
CA SER A 270 16.85 -30.60 27.39
C SER A 270 15.35 -30.85 27.25
N SER A 271 14.53 -29.82 27.39
CA SER A 271 13.07 -29.92 27.21
C SER A 271 12.69 -29.91 25.74
N PRO A 272 11.67 -30.63 25.28
CA PRO A 272 11.18 -30.61 23.90
C PRO A 272 10.76 -29.17 23.43
N GLU A 273 10.25 -28.37 24.36
CA GLU A 273 9.83 -26.97 24.11
C GLU A 273 11.01 -26.09 23.73
N TRP A 274 12.22 -26.40 24.17
CA TRP A 274 13.44 -25.67 23.82
C TRP A 274 13.74 -25.73 22.32
N ASP A 275 13.61 -26.91 21.71
CA ASP A 275 13.85 -27.08 20.28
C ASP A 275 12.80 -26.31 19.45
N ILE A 276 11.55 -26.31 19.92
CA ILE A 276 10.47 -25.52 19.31
C ILE A 276 10.80 -24.02 19.40
N PHE A 277 11.19 -23.55 20.58
CA PHE A 277 11.58 -22.14 20.79
C PHE A 277 12.71 -21.73 19.85
N ILE A 278 13.81 -22.50 19.81
CA ILE A 278 14.94 -22.20 18.93
C ILE A 278 14.52 -22.16 17.46
N LYS A 279 13.66 -23.08 17.03
CA LYS A 279 13.14 -23.12 15.67
C LYS A 279 12.31 -21.87 15.34
N GLU A 280 11.43 -21.42 16.25
CA GLU A 280 10.58 -20.25 16.03
C GLU A 280 11.37 -18.92 16.07
N VAL A 281 12.39 -18.82 16.96
CA VAL A 281 13.28 -17.63 17.00
C VAL A 281 14.15 -17.51 15.74
N ARG A 282 14.44 -18.62 15.05
CA ARG A 282 15.27 -18.65 13.83
C ARG A 282 14.48 -18.45 12.54
N LYS A 283 13.16 -18.40 12.58
CA LYS A 283 12.29 -18.06 11.44
C LYS A 283 12.37 -16.56 11.14
#